data_b7078a6a9b42da850be5fa5f94162017
#
_entry.id   b7078a6a9b42da850be5fa5f94162017
#
_cell.length_a   1.000
_cell.length_b   1.000
_cell.length_c   1.000
_cell.angle_alpha   90.00
_cell.angle_beta   90.00
_cell.angle_gamma   90.00
#
_symmetry.space_group_name_H-M   'P 1'
#
loop_
_entity.id
_entity.type
_entity.pdbx_description
1 polymer ?
#
loop_
_entity_poly.entity_id
_entity_poly.type
_entity_poly.pdbx_seq_one_letter_code
_entity_poly.pdbx_strand_id
1 'polypeptide(L)'
;MQAPLRSHFALTLVALATSAFTSTVAAHNVPLGEEGFVRYNFTANYGVAKRLEAPDAAMASPAAADPLYVGKINANDGDLNFKKGALINNRVSLLGEVDARYSANQGVFLRAQAFYDAAYHGRTDNNAAFPNTDNHASNAAEFARGTRRAAGGEAEFLDAYWYGDFKTGDESALNVKVGRHVVQWGESLFFANIAGAQSPVDVNKINVPGAQVKDFLLPVGQVSVNYSLNPKWTVMGYAQYEFREAKLPAAGSFWSVADFLGPGAERFLFAPGFGLSRGNDIKPSAGGQWGLGARY
;
A
#
# COMPACT_ATOMS: atom_id res chain seq x y z
N MET A 1 48.11 8.21 17.60
CA MET A 1 47.81 7.10 16.70
C MET A 1 46.31 6.91 16.70
N GLN A 2 45.61 7.51 15.75
CA GLN A 2 44.16 7.41 15.59
C GLN A 2 43.86 6.28 14.62
N ALA A 3 43.15 5.25 15.05
CA ALA A 3 42.63 4.19 14.17
C ALA A 3 41.40 4.71 13.41
N PRO A 4 41.29 4.45 12.10
CA PRO A 4 40.11 4.90 11.34
C PRO A 4 38.91 4.03 11.66
N LEU A 5 37.81 4.67 12.04
CA LEU A 5 36.46 4.06 12.06
C LEU A 5 36.11 3.58 10.64
N ARG A 6 36.18 2.28 10.42
CA ARG A 6 35.57 1.66 9.23
C ARG A 6 34.09 1.45 9.51
N SER A 7 33.27 2.32 8.94
CA SER A 7 31.84 2.12 8.87
C SER A 7 31.56 0.96 7.90
N HIS A 8 31.32 -0.21 8.42
CA HIS A 8 30.75 -1.32 7.66
C HIS A 8 29.24 -1.09 7.51
N PHE A 9 28.85 -0.32 6.48
CA PHE A 9 27.54 -0.47 5.90
C PHE A 9 27.54 -1.80 5.15
N ALA A 10 27.14 -2.87 5.81
CA ALA A 10 26.83 -4.11 5.14
C ALA A 10 25.47 -3.91 4.43
N LEU A 11 25.53 -3.54 3.13
CA LEU A 11 24.40 -3.70 2.23
C LEU A 11 24.15 -5.20 2.11
N THR A 12 23.21 -5.73 2.90
CA THR A 12 22.74 -7.10 2.73
C THR A 12 21.93 -7.12 1.44
N LEU A 13 22.53 -7.58 0.36
CA LEU A 13 21.85 -7.81 -0.90
C LEU A 13 20.88 -8.98 -0.68
N VAL A 14 19.61 -8.68 -0.40
CA VAL A 14 18.55 -9.69 -0.36
C VAL A 14 18.32 -10.11 -1.82
N ALA A 15 18.98 -11.18 -2.26
CA ALA A 15 18.73 -11.78 -3.56
C ALA A 15 17.35 -12.45 -3.51
N LEU A 16 16.33 -11.76 -4.03
CA LEU A 16 14.98 -12.30 -4.21
C LEU A 16 14.97 -13.11 -5.51
N ALA A 17 14.79 -14.44 -5.39
CA ALA A 17 14.33 -15.23 -6.54
C ALA A 17 12.80 -15.03 -6.65
N THR A 18 12.39 -14.10 -7.49
CA THR A 18 10.97 -13.89 -7.82
C THR A 18 10.68 -14.43 -9.21
N SER A 19 9.70 -15.30 -9.33
CA SER A 19 9.06 -15.62 -10.61
C SER A 19 7.65 -15.03 -10.59
N ALA A 20 7.32 -14.21 -11.56
CA ALA A 20 5.98 -13.65 -11.74
C ALA A 20 5.47 -14.00 -13.14
N PHE A 21 4.27 -14.52 -13.20
CA PHE A 21 3.53 -14.71 -14.44
C PHE A 21 2.39 -13.72 -14.47
N THR A 22 2.36 -12.87 -15.48
CA THR A 22 1.29 -11.92 -15.70
C THR A 22 0.56 -12.29 -16.98
N SER A 23 -0.75 -12.48 -16.90
CA SER A 23 -1.62 -12.52 -18.05
C SER A 23 -2.53 -11.30 -18.05
N THR A 24 -2.47 -10.50 -19.11
CA THR A 24 -3.42 -9.43 -19.36
C THR A 24 -4.41 -9.91 -20.42
N VAL A 25 -5.71 -9.81 -20.11
CA VAL A 25 -6.74 -9.87 -21.14
C VAL A 25 -6.74 -8.50 -21.83
N ALA A 26 -6.70 -8.50 -23.15
CA ALA A 26 -6.76 -7.25 -23.93
C ALA A 26 -8.00 -6.43 -23.56
N ALA A 27 -7.83 -5.11 -23.48
CA ALA A 27 -8.96 -4.21 -23.21
C ALA A 27 -10.04 -4.40 -24.27
N HIS A 28 -11.23 -4.79 -23.86
CA HIS A 28 -12.38 -4.94 -24.76
C HIS A 28 -13.20 -3.66 -24.73
N ASN A 29 -13.60 -3.20 -25.92
CA ASN A 29 -14.55 -2.12 -26.10
C ASN A 29 -15.88 -2.69 -26.58
N VAL A 30 -16.94 -2.45 -25.80
CA VAL A 30 -18.31 -2.82 -26.19
C VAL A 30 -19.08 -1.52 -26.40
N PRO A 31 -19.65 -1.26 -27.58
CA PRO A 31 -20.50 -0.09 -27.84
C PRO A 31 -21.71 -0.08 -26.90
N LEU A 32 -22.05 1.10 -26.38
CA LEU A 32 -23.24 1.35 -25.55
C LEU A 32 -24.05 2.48 -26.19
N GLY A 33 -24.99 2.13 -27.06
CA GLY A 33 -25.70 3.10 -27.87
C GLY A 33 -24.83 3.75 -28.95
N GLU A 34 -25.20 4.97 -29.39
CA GLU A 34 -24.50 5.69 -30.46
C GLU A 34 -23.24 6.42 -29.98
N GLU A 35 -23.23 6.90 -28.75
CA GLU A 35 -22.15 7.76 -28.20
C GLU A 35 -21.39 7.11 -27.05
N GLY A 36 -21.88 5.97 -26.54
CA GLY A 36 -21.33 5.30 -25.37
C GLY A 36 -20.46 4.10 -25.70
N PHE A 37 -19.66 3.71 -24.71
CA PHE A 37 -18.92 2.45 -24.73
C PHE A 37 -18.68 1.95 -23.32
N VAL A 38 -18.46 0.65 -23.18
CA VAL A 38 -17.89 0.02 -21.98
C VAL A 38 -16.54 -0.55 -22.36
N ARG A 39 -15.50 -0.02 -21.74
CA ARG A 39 -14.13 -0.56 -21.82
C ARG A 39 -13.84 -1.30 -20.53
N TYR A 40 -13.40 -2.53 -20.62
CA TYR A 40 -12.95 -3.27 -19.45
C TYR A 40 -11.62 -3.94 -19.68
N ASN A 41 -10.86 -4.06 -18.61
CA ASN A 41 -9.57 -4.74 -18.54
C ASN A 41 -9.52 -5.62 -17.29
N PHE A 42 -8.90 -6.77 -17.43
CA PHE A 42 -8.70 -7.69 -16.32
C PHE A 42 -7.27 -8.22 -16.33
N THR A 43 -6.59 -8.10 -15.19
CA THR A 43 -5.21 -8.56 -15.01
C THR A 43 -5.16 -9.58 -13.89
N ALA A 44 -4.56 -10.73 -14.16
CA ALA A 44 -4.26 -11.75 -13.16
C ALA A 44 -2.74 -11.92 -13.05
N ASN A 45 -2.23 -11.91 -11.83
CA ASN A 45 -0.81 -12.12 -11.55
C ASN A 45 -0.64 -13.25 -10.54
N TYR A 46 0.38 -14.07 -10.74
CA TYR A 46 0.85 -15.03 -9.77
C TYR A 46 2.32 -14.78 -9.47
N GLY A 47 2.68 -14.65 -8.19
CA GLY A 47 4.04 -14.40 -7.75
C GLY A 47 4.45 -15.33 -6.62
N VAL A 48 5.69 -15.82 -6.70
CA VAL A 48 6.33 -16.61 -5.65
C VAL A 48 7.65 -15.98 -5.29
N ALA A 49 7.91 -15.82 -3.99
CA ALA A 49 9.19 -15.35 -3.48
C ALA A 49 9.64 -16.20 -2.29
N LYS A 50 10.95 -16.40 -2.17
CA LYS A 50 11.57 -17.23 -1.15
C LYS A 50 12.71 -16.48 -0.47
N ARG A 51 12.82 -16.62 0.85
CA ARG A 51 13.96 -16.11 1.61
C ARG A 51 15.21 -16.94 1.31
N LEU A 52 16.27 -16.32 0.79
CA LEU A 52 17.49 -17.02 0.40
C LEU A 52 18.52 -17.10 1.54
N GLU A 53 18.53 -16.11 2.44
CA GLU A 53 19.46 -16.04 3.56
C GLU A 53 18.75 -16.21 4.90
N ALA A 54 19.51 -16.69 5.89
CA ALA A 54 19.02 -16.72 7.26
C ALA A 54 18.78 -15.31 7.78
N PRO A 55 17.86 -15.11 8.74
CA PRO A 55 17.77 -13.85 9.48
C PRO A 55 19.11 -13.44 10.05
N ASP A 56 19.38 -12.12 10.07
CA ASP A 56 20.54 -11.60 10.78
C ASP A 56 20.34 -11.88 12.30
N ALA A 57 21.28 -12.59 12.90
CA ALA A 57 21.22 -12.95 14.32
C ALA A 57 21.20 -11.72 15.23
N ALA A 58 21.85 -10.62 14.84
CA ALA A 58 21.83 -9.38 15.60
C ALA A 58 20.47 -8.66 15.57
N MET A 59 19.62 -8.98 14.59
CA MET A 59 18.22 -8.50 14.52
C MET A 59 17.27 -9.51 15.16
N ALA A 60 17.33 -10.77 14.76
CA ALA A 60 16.40 -11.81 15.22
C ALA A 60 16.55 -12.13 16.70
N SER A 61 17.77 -12.06 17.24
CA SER A 61 18.08 -12.36 18.63
C SER A 61 19.10 -11.38 19.21
N PRO A 62 18.74 -10.09 19.37
CA PRO A 62 19.65 -9.08 19.85
C PRO A 62 20.11 -9.37 21.28
N ALA A 63 21.39 -9.10 21.58
CA ALA A 63 21.90 -9.20 22.93
C ALA A 63 21.26 -8.12 23.83
N ALA A 64 20.95 -8.46 25.09
CA ALA A 64 20.34 -7.51 26.04
C ALA A 64 21.19 -6.27 26.31
N ALA A 65 22.51 -6.35 26.10
CA ALA A 65 23.43 -5.22 26.23
C ALA A 65 23.53 -4.35 24.96
N ASP A 66 22.84 -4.70 23.88
CA ASP A 66 22.82 -3.92 22.65
C ASP A 66 22.13 -2.57 22.89
N PRO A 67 22.76 -1.43 22.58
CA PRO A 67 22.13 -0.10 22.73
C PRO A 67 20.81 0.05 21.95
N LEU A 68 20.62 -0.74 20.89
CA LEU A 68 19.43 -0.74 20.06
C LEU A 68 18.47 -1.89 20.39
N TYR A 69 18.67 -2.58 21.51
CA TYR A 69 17.91 -3.76 21.90
C TYR A 69 16.38 -3.57 21.78
N VAL A 70 15.86 -2.53 22.44
CA VAL A 70 14.41 -2.23 22.42
C VAL A 70 13.90 -1.97 21.00
N GLY A 71 14.66 -1.25 20.19
CA GLY A 71 14.30 -1.02 18.77
C GLY A 71 14.24 -2.33 17.99
N LYS A 72 15.22 -3.20 18.16
CA LYS A 72 15.33 -4.46 17.42
C LYS A 72 14.22 -5.45 17.79
N ILE A 73 13.91 -5.63 19.07
CA ILE A 73 12.84 -6.54 19.53
C ILE A 73 11.43 -6.06 19.16
N ASN A 74 11.27 -4.83 18.66
CA ASN A 74 10.02 -4.28 18.15
C ASN A 74 10.03 -4.12 16.63
N ALA A 75 10.98 -4.79 15.95
CA ALA A 75 11.12 -4.77 14.49
C ALA A 75 11.60 -6.12 13.92
N ASN A 76 11.56 -7.21 14.70
CA ASN A 76 12.15 -8.49 14.35
C ASN A 76 11.14 -9.61 14.07
N ASP A 77 9.86 -9.40 14.27
CA ASP A 77 8.85 -10.44 14.06
C ASP A 77 8.87 -10.98 12.61
N GLY A 78 9.10 -10.12 11.62
CA GLY A 78 9.29 -10.54 10.23
C GLY A 78 10.52 -11.45 10.03
N ASP A 79 11.58 -11.22 10.77
CA ASP A 79 12.78 -12.08 10.74
C ASP A 79 12.56 -13.41 11.46
N LEU A 80 11.82 -13.39 12.56
CA LEU A 80 11.49 -14.58 13.32
C LEU A 80 10.50 -15.49 12.58
N ASN A 81 9.54 -14.90 11.87
CA ASN A 81 8.47 -15.61 11.21
C ASN A 81 8.89 -16.36 9.94
N PHE A 82 10.04 -16.00 9.34
CA PHE A 82 10.51 -16.58 8.07
C PHE A 82 11.98 -17.01 8.16
N LYS A 83 12.23 -18.31 8.29
CA LYS A 83 13.60 -18.86 8.22
C LYS A 83 14.15 -18.87 6.78
N LYS A 84 15.45 -19.14 6.65
CA LYS A 84 16.05 -19.45 5.34
C LYS A 84 15.26 -20.52 4.61
N GLY A 85 14.89 -20.22 3.37
CA GLY A 85 14.14 -21.13 2.53
C GLY A 85 12.62 -21.03 2.65
N ALA A 86 12.08 -20.28 3.62
CA ALA A 86 10.64 -20.03 3.73
C ALA A 86 10.08 -19.26 2.52
N LEU A 87 8.83 -19.54 2.17
CA LEU A 87 8.09 -18.73 1.22
C LEU A 87 7.66 -17.44 1.91
N ILE A 88 8.09 -16.31 1.38
CA ILE A 88 7.72 -14.97 1.87
C ILE A 88 6.58 -14.36 1.06
N ASN A 89 6.28 -14.95 -0.11
CA ASN A 89 5.17 -14.64 -0.98
C ASN A 89 4.78 -15.88 -1.78
N ASN A 90 3.50 -16.18 -1.83
CA ASN A 90 2.88 -17.18 -2.70
C ASN A 90 1.48 -16.69 -3.04
N ARG A 91 1.42 -15.70 -3.96
CA ARG A 91 0.30 -14.79 -4.10
C ARG A 91 -0.31 -14.82 -5.48
N VAL A 92 -1.62 -14.97 -5.51
CA VAL A 92 -2.47 -14.66 -6.66
C VAL A 92 -3.07 -13.27 -6.46
N SER A 93 -3.03 -12.43 -7.47
CA SER A 93 -3.63 -11.09 -7.47
C SER A 93 -4.47 -10.88 -8.71
N LEU A 94 -5.61 -10.25 -8.53
CA LEU A 94 -6.56 -9.90 -9.58
C LEU A 94 -6.80 -8.40 -9.55
N LEU A 95 -6.80 -7.75 -10.71
CA LEU A 95 -7.17 -6.35 -10.89
C LEU A 95 -8.18 -6.28 -12.03
N GLY A 96 -9.32 -5.65 -11.76
CA GLY A 96 -10.36 -5.37 -12.75
C GLY A 96 -10.57 -3.87 -12.89
N GLU A 97 -10.70 -3.38 -14.11
CA GLU A 97 -10.98 -1.99 -14.43
C GLU A 97 -12.14 -1.93 -15.44
N VAL A 98 -13.09 -1.04 -15.20
CA VAL A 98 -14.24 -0.79 -16.07
C VAL A 98 -14.41 0.71 -16.24
N ASP A 99 -14.40 1.18 -17.47
CA ASP A 99 -14.78 2.54 -17.88
C ASP A 99 -16.05 2.46 -18.69
N ALA A 100 -17.17 2.88 -18.11
CA ALA A 100 -18.48 2.89 -18.77
C ALA A 100 -18.88 4.33 -19.09
N ARG A 101 -18.68 4.73 -20.34
CA ARG A 101 -19.13 6.01 -20.88
C ARG A 101 -20.52 5.82 -21.47
N TYR A 102 -21.50 6.52 -20.94
CA TYR A 102 -22.90 6.40 -21.38
C TYR A 102 -23.41 7.60 -22.18
N SER A 103 -22.61 8.65 -22.30
CA SER A 103 -22.83 9.78 -23.19
C SER A 103 -21.50 10.33 -23.69
N ALA A 104 -21.51 11.26 -24.63
CA ALA A 104 -20.30 11.85 -25.22
C ALA A 104 -19.33 12.44 -24.18
N ASN A 105 -19.85 12.88 -23.04
CA ASN A 105 -19.10 13.64 -22.05
C ASN A 105 -19.23 13.15 -20.60
N GLN A 106 -19.90 12.01 -20.35
CA GLN A 106 -20.10 11.49 -19.00
C GLN A 106 -19.92 10.00 -18.92
N GLY A 107 -19.39 9.54 -17.78
CA GLY A 107 -19.18 8.13 -17.55
C GLY A 107 -18.94 7.78 -16.08
N VAL A 108 -18.74 6.50 -15.83
CA VAL A 108 -18.38 5.93 -14.51
C VAL A 108 -17.14 5.08 -14.69
N PHE A 109 -16.18 5.27 -13.81
CA PHE A 109 -14.98 4.45 -13.74
C PHE A 109 -14.95 3.63 -12.45
N LEU A 110 -14.71 2.33 -12.59
CA LEU A 110 -14.57 1.40 -11.49
C LEU A 110 -13.24 0.65 -11.60
N ARG A 111 -12.51 0.54 -10.49
CA ARG A 111 -11.31 -0.28 -10.35
C ARG A 111 -11.37 -1.05 -9.04
N ALA A 112 -11.22 -2.36 -9.12
CA ALA A 112 -11.22 -3.23 -7.96
C ALA A 112 -10.01 -4.17 -8.00
N GLN A 113 -9.49 -4.51 -6.83
CA GLN A 113 -8.44 -5.50 -6.68
C GLN A 113 -8.81 -6.56 -5.65
N ALA A 114 -8.26 -7.76 -5.84
CA ALA A 114 -8.30 -8.81 -4.85
C ALA A 114 -6.98 -9.57 -4.88
N PHE A 115 -6.54 -10.07 -3.74
CA PHE A 115 -5.41 -10.98 -3.68
C PHE A 115 -5.58 -12.03 -2.58
N TYR A 116 -4.86 -13.13 -2.75
CA TYR A 116 -4.69 -14.16 -1.74
C TYR A 116 -3.22 -14.60 -1.73
N ASP A 117 -2.59 -14.59 -0.55
CA ASP A 117 -1.20 -14.98 -0.35
C ASP A 117 -1.11 -16.13 0.65
N ALA A 118 -0.86 -17.33 0.14
CA ALA A 118 -0.81 -18.56 0.94
C ALA A 118 0.33 -18.55 1.97
N ALA A 119 1.38 -17.73 1.80
CA ALA A 119 2.50 -17.63 2.74
C ALA A 119 2.06 -17.20 4.13
N TYR A 120 0.96 -16.43 4.25
CA TYR A 120 0.47 -15.87 5.51
C TYR A 120 -0.70 -16.67 6.14
N HIS A 121 -1.11 -17.80 5.55
CA HIS A 121 -2.19 -18.66 6.07
C HIS A 121 -1.67 -19.90 6.78
N GLY A 122 -0.39 -20.20 6.68
CA GLY A 122 0.28 -21.29 7.37
C GLY A 122 0.79 -20.90 8.77
N ARG A 123 1.59 -21.80 9.33
CA ARG A 123 2.35 -21.51 10.55
C ARG A 123 3.56 -20.65 10.21
N THR A 124 3.97 -19.81 11.17
CA THR A 124 5.26 -19.11 11.11
C THR A 124 6.41 -20.10 11.40
N ASP A 125 7.62 -19.72 11.08
CA ASP A 125 8.84 -20.42 11.50
C ASP A 125 9.30 -19.98 12.91
N ASN A 126 8.58 -19.05 13.54
CA ASN A 126 8.88 -18.58 14.87
C ASN A 126 8.61 -19.68 15.90
N ASN A 127 9.67 -20.15 16.53
CA ASN A 127 9.62 -21.15 17.58
C ASN A 127 10.05 -20.56 18.93
N ALA A 128 9.95 -19.23 19.07
CA ALA A 128 10.44 -18.53 20.24
C ALA A 128 9.91 -19.15 21.52
N ALA A 129 10.84 -19.69 22.31
CA ALA A 129 10.54 -20.15 23.66
C ALA A 129 10.30 -18.94 24.54
N PHE A 130 9.42 -19.06 25.52
CA PHE A 130 9.21 -18.01 26.49
C PHE A 130 10.44 -17.87 27.42
N PRO A 131 10.87 -16.67 27.76
CA PRO A 131 10.37 -15.35 27.35
C PRO A 131 10.82 -15.01 25.91
N ASN A 132 9.87 -14.78 25.03
CA ASN A 132 10.15 -14.47 23.63
C ASN A 132 10.33 -12.96 23.42
N THR A 133 10.98 -12.64 22.32
CA THR A 133 11.19 -11.26 21.85
C THR A 133 10.20 -10.86 20.76
N ASP A 134 9.22 -11.70 20.45
CA ASP A 134 8.18 -11.33 19.49
C ASP A 134 7.08 -10.48 20.11
N ASN A 135 6.40 -9.72 19.30
CA ASN A 135 5.35 -8.81 19.71
C ASN A 135 3.94 -9.46 19.74
N HIS A 136 3.83 -10.77 19.55
CA HIS A 136 2.56 -11.48 19.66
C HIS A 136 2.08 -11.57 21.11
N ALA A 137 0.78 -11.33 21.29
CA ALA A 137 0.14 -11.47 22.58
C ALA A 137 -0.26 -12.91 22.88
N SER A 138 -0.30 -13.80 21.87
CA SER A 138 -0.81 -15.17 22.03
C SER A 138 0.19 -16.22 21.55
N ASN A 139 0.12 -16.61 20.28
CA ASN A 139 0.87 -17.73 19.71
C ASN A 139 1.85 -17.27 18.63
N ALA A 140 3.13 -17.32 18.93
CA ALA A 140 4.20 -16.94 18.00
C ALA A 140 4.24 -17.82 16.72
N ALA A 141 3.76 -19.06 16.80
CA ALA A 141 3.75 -19.97 15.66
C ALA A 141 2.61 -19.69 14.65
N GLU A 142 1.83 -18.66 14.86
CA GLU A 142 0.76 -18.22 13.97
C GLU A 142 0.85 -16.73 13.70
N PHE A 143 0.55 -16.34 12.46
CA PHE A 143 0.42 -14.90 12.16
C PHE A 143 -0.77 -14.30 12.91
N ALA A 144 -0.61 -13.13 13.48
CA ALA A 144 -1.70 -12.37 14.08
C ALA A 144 -2.87 -12.22 13.09
N ARG A 145 -4.11 -12.15 13.60
CA ARG A 145 -5.29 -12.04 12.75
C ARG A 145 -5.24 -10.86 11.80
N GLY A 146 -4.74 -9.71 12.28
CA GLY A 146 -4.56 -8.50 11.47
C GLY A 146 -3.55 -8.72 10.33
N THR A 147 -2.44 -9.41 10.61
CA THR A 147 -1.41 -9.77 9.63
C THR A 147 -1.97 -10.70 8.55
N ARG A 148 -2.66 -11.77 8.97
CA ARG A 148 -3.33 -12.69 8.01
C ARG A 148 -4.31 -11.97 7.11
N ARG A 149 -5.07 -11.01 7.64
CA ARG A 149 -6.04 -10.23 6.87
C ARG A 149 -5.37 -9.26 5.91
N ALA A 150 -4.35 -8.53 6.34
CA ALA A 150 -3.73 -7.49 5.52
C ALA A 150 -2.67 -8.01 4.55
N ALA A 151 -1.88 -9.02 4.95
CA ALA A 151 -0.84 -9.62 4.12
C ALA A 151 -1.29 -10.90 3.40
N GLY A 152 -2.22 -11.65 4.00
CA GLY A 152 -2.68 -12.95 3.47
C GLY A 152 -3.85 -12.86 2.49
N GLY A 153 -4.64 -11.78 2.49
CA GLY A 153 -5.70 -11.63 1.49
C GLY A 153 -6.65 -10.48 1.75
N GLU A 154 -6.95 -9.74 0.70
CA GLU A 154 -7.86 -8.60 0.72
C GLU A 154 -8.60 -8.48 -0.61
N ALA A 155 -9.82 -7.99 -0.57
CA ALA A 155 -10.57 -7.56 -1.74
C ALA A 155 -11.14 -6.16 -1.47
N GLU A 156 -10.92 -5.22 -2.38
CA GLU A 156 -11.37 -3.84 -2.20
C GLU A 156 -11.68 -3.14 -3.53
N PHE A 157 -12.59 -2.19 -3.47
CA PHE A 157 -12.73 -1.18 -4.52
C PHE A 157 -11.68 -0.09 -4.32
N LEU A 158 -10.88 0.16 -5.35
CA LEU A 158 -9.94 1.25 -5.44
C LEU A 158 -10.65 2.50 -5.94
N ASP A 159 -10.75 2.66 -7.24
CA ASP A 159 -11.49 3.77 -7.83
C ASP A 159 -12.96 3.40 -8.01
N ALA A 160 -13.84 4.34 -7.72
CA ALA A 160 -15.27 4.24 -7.97
C ALA A 160 -15.82 5.66 -8.05
N TYR A 161 -15.83 6.23 -9.25
CA TYR A 161 -16.26 7.61 -9.44
C TYR A 161 -17.02 7.82 -10.73
N TRP A 162 -17.92 8.79 -10.69
CA TRP A 162 -18.53 9.42 -11.86
C TRP A 162 -17.64 10.56 -12.33
N TYR A 163 -17.59 10.76 -13.67
CA TYR A 163 -16.92 11.89 -14.27
C TYR A 163 -17.79 12.55 -15.36
N GLY A 164 -17.59 13.87 -15.50
CA GLY A 164 -18.23 14.64 -16.55
C GLY A 164 -17.32 15.75 -17.07
N ASP A 165 -17.32 15.91 -18.40
CA ASP A 165 -16.55 16.90 -19.16
C ASP A 165 -17.51 17.83 -19.88
N PHE A 166 -17.62 19.09 -19.46
CA PHE A 166 -18.61 20.03 -19.96
C PHE A 166 -17.91 21.22 -20.63
N LYS A 167 -18.28 21.53 -21.87
CA LYS A 167 -17.92 22.80 -22.49
C LYS A 167 -18.80 23.88 -21.90
N THR A 168 -18.17 24.94 -21.36
CA THR A 168 -18.85 26.07 -20.73
C THR A 168 -18.77 27.36 -21.56
N GLY A 169 -18.01 27.34 -22.64
CA GLY A 169 -17.81 28.40 -23.62
C GLY A 169 -16.89 27.91 -24.73
N ASP A 170 -16.51 28.83 -25.64
CA ASP A 170 -15.69 28.47 -26.81
C ASP A 170 -14.29 27.97 -26.42
N GLU A 171 -13.69 28.57 -25.38
CA GLU A 171 -12.35 28.24 -24.89
C GLU A 171 -12.36 27.69 -23.45
N SER A 172 -13.52 27.53 -22.83
CA SER A 172 -13.66 27.11 -21.43
C SER A 172 -14.29 25.74 -21.30
N ALA A 173 -13.78 24.96 -20.37
CA ALA A 173 -14.25 23.60 -20.08
C ALA A 173 -14.20 23.30 -18.58
N LEU A 174 -15.19 22.55 -18.12
CA LEU A 174 -15.34 22.08 -16.75
C LEU A 174 -15.25 20.56 -16.71
N ASN A 175 -14.25 20.03 -16.00
CA ASN A 175 -14.16 18.61 -15.63
C ASN A 175 -14.54 18.44 -14.17
N VAL A 176 -15.45 17.51 -13.89
CA VAL A 176 -15.89 17.16 -12.52
C VAL A 176 -15.74 15.67 -12.32
N LYS A 177 -15.24 15.28 -11.13
CA LYS A 177 -15.25 13.89 -10.68
C LYS A 177 -15.85 13.81 -9.28
N VAL A 178 -16.70 12.80 -9.05
CA VAL A 178 -17.37 12.56 -7.77
C VAL A 178 -17.26 11.08 -7.44
N GLY A 179 -16.71 10.76 -6.29
CA GLY A 179 -16.49 9.38 -5.85
C GLY A 179 -15.06 9.14 -5.37
N ARG A 180 -14.68 7.87 -5.25
CA ARG A 180 -13.31 7.49 -4.92
C ARG A 180 -12.41 7.63 -6.12
N HIS A 181 -11.48 8.57 -6.09
CA HIS A 181 -10.45 8.77 -7.09
C HIS A 181 -9.20 9.42 -6.48
N VAL A 182 -8.11 9.40 -7.21
CA VAL A 182 -6.88 10.10 -6.86
C VAL A 182 -6.87 11.45 -7.54
N VAL A 183 -6.55 12.51 -6.79
CA VAL A 183 -6.21 13.83 -7.34
C VAL A 183 -4.70 13.95 -7.34
N GLN A 184 -4.13 14.32 -8.47
CA GLN A 184 -2.70 14.55 -8.62
C GLN A 184 -2.46 15.91 -9.24
N TRP A 185 -1.78 16.80 -8.49
CA TRP A 185 -1.48 18.16 -8.93
C TRP A 185 0.03 18.36 -9.03
N GLY A 186 0.46 18.84 -10.21
CA GLY A 186 1.87 19.11 -10.48
C GLY A 186 2.67 17.85 -10.82
N GLU A 187 3.96 18.02 -10.96
CA GLU A 187 4.89 17.03 -11.51
C GLU A 187 5.77 16.37 -10.45
N SER A 188 5.79 16.87 -9.21
CA SER A 188 6.68 16.39 -8.12
C SER A 188 8.17 16.36 -8.53
N LEU A 189 8.61 17.36 -9.29
CA LEU A 189 9.93 17.37 -9.93
C LEU A 189 11.09 17.30 -8.93
N PHE A 190 10.99 18.01 -7.80
CA PHE A 190 12.05 18.09 -6.79
C PHE A 190 11.74 17.30 -5.52
N PHE A 191 10.47 17.10 -5.21
CA PHE A 191 10.03 16.39 -4.02
C PHE A 191 9.05 15.29 -4.42
N ALA A 192 9.46 14.03 -4.22
CA ALA A 192 8.63 12.88 -4.52
C ALA A 192 7.29 12.96 -3.75
N ASN A 193 6.22 12.53 -4.41
CA ASN A 193 4.85 12.43 -3.87
C ASN A 193 4.15 13.74 -3.47
N ILE A 194 4.75 14.92 -3.64
CA ILE A 194 4.08 16.17 -3.29
C ILE A 194 2.82 16.41 -4.14
N ALA A 195 2.82 15.93 -5.40
CA ALA A 195 1.67 16.04 -6.30
C ALA A 195 0.47 15.18 -5.87
N GLY A 196 0.71 14.12 -5.11
CA GLY A 196 -0.32 13.21 -4.58
C GLY A 196 -0.45 13.25 -3.06
N ALA A 197 0.05 14.31 -2.39
CA ALA A 197 0.12 14.41 -0.93
C ALA A 197 -1.25 14.32 -0.22
N GLN A 198 -2.34 14.62 -0.93
CA GLN A 198 -3.71 14.50 -0.43
C GLN A 198 -4.24 13.05 -0.42
N SER A 199 -3.55 12.11 -1.05
CA SER A 199 -3.95 10.70 -1.10
C SER A 199 -3.09 9.84 -0.18
N PRO A 200 -3.67 8.93 0.60
CA PRO A 200 -2.88 7.97 1.38
C PRO A 200 -2.15 6.99 0.47
N VAL A 201 -1.10 6.37 0.99
CA VAL A 201 -0.21 5.49 0.24
C VAL A 201 -0.33 4.06 0.75
N ASP A 202 -0.34 3.10 -0.16
CA ASP A 202 -0.14 1.68 0.15
C ASP A 202 1.37 1.34 0.07
N VAL A 203 2.03 1.36 1.23
CA VAL A 203 3.47 1.08 1.33
C VAL A 203 3.80 -0.37 0.91
N ASN A 204 2.85 -1.30 1.03
CA ASN A 204 3.06 -2.69 0.63
C ASN A 204 3.34 -2.85 -0.87
N LYS A 205 2.86 -1.92 -1.68
CA LYS A 205 3.06 -1.93 -3.14
C LYS A 205 4.49 -1.59 -3.57
N ILE A 206 5.25 -0.90 -2.73
CA ILE A 206 6.65 -0.52 -3.03
C ILE A 206 7.53 -1.75 -3.27
N ASN A 207 7.24 -2.85 -2.57
CA ASN A 207 8.00 -4.09 -2.65
C ASN A 207 7.43 -5.10 -3.66
N VAL A 208 6.41 -4.71 -4.44
CA VAL A 208 5.82 -5.56 -5.48
C VAL A 208 6.54 -5.33 -6.81
N PRO A 209 7.23 -6.33 -7.38
CA PRO A 209 7.88 -6.18 -8.68
C PRO A 209 6.90 -5.75 -9.76
N GLY A 210 7.25 -4.69 -10.51
CA GLY A 210 6.43 -4.16 -11.60
C GLY A 210 5.30 -3.22 -11.18
N ALA A 211 5.15 -2.92 -9.89
CA ALA A 211 4.17 -1.95 -9.42
C ALA A 211 4.51 -0.54 -9.94
N GLN A 212 3.49 0.20 -10.34
CA GLN A 212 3.60 1.57 -10.85
C GLN A 212 3.19 2.57 -9.76
N VAL A 213 3.64 3.83 -9.90
CA VAL A 213 3.29 4.90 -8.92
C VAL A 213 1.77 5.03 -8.73
N LYS A 214 0.98 4.85 -9.78
CA LYS A 214 -0.49 4.86 -9.72
C LYS A 214 -1.07 3.76 -8.81
N ASP A 215 -0.32 2.69 -8.54
CA ASP A 215 -0.76 1.58 -7.72
C ASP A 215 -0.51 1.85 -6.22
N PHE A 216 0.35 2.81 -5.89
CA PHE A 216 0.68 3.17 -4.51
C PHE A 216 -0.33 4.13 -3.90
N LEU A 217 -0.92 5.02 -4.70
CA LEU A 217 -1.86 6.02 -4.21
C LEU A 217 -3.24 5.37 -4.03
N LEU A 218 -3.78 5.50 -2.82
CA LEU A 218 -5.11 4.99 -2.51
C LEU A 218 -6.17 6.07 -2.84
N PRO A 219 -7.15 5.75 -3.68
CA PRO A 219 -8.25 6.66 -3.95
C PRO A 219 -9.07 6.94 -2.70
N VAL A 220 -9.51 8.18 -2.53
CA VAL A 220 -10.41 8.62 -1.44
C VAL A 220 -11.68 9.19 -1.99
N GLY A 221 -12.77 9.08 -1.23
CA GLY A 221 -14.06 9.67 -1.56
C GLY A 221 -13.99 11.20 -1.52
N GLN A 222 -14.13 11.82 -2.70
CA GLN A 222 -14.02 13.27 -2.87
C GLN A 222 -14.78 13.78 -4.09
N VAL A 223 -14.98 15.08 -4.11
CA VAL A 223 -15.37 15.83 -5.30
C VAL A 223 -14.15 16.58 -5.78
N SER A 224 -13.83 16.49 -7.06
CA SER A 224 -12.76 17.31 -7.66
C SER A 224 -13.28 18.02 -8.91
N VAL A 225 -12.77 19.23 -9.12
CA VAL A 225 -13.16 20.10 -10.22
C VAL A 225 -11.89 20.68 -10.85
N ASN A 226 -11.81 20.61 -12.16
CA ASN A 226 -10.82 21.34 -12.97
C ASN A 226 -11.59 22.24 -13.92
N TYR A 227 -11.41 23.54 -13.79
CA TYR A 227 -12.05 24.54 -14.65
C TYR A 227 -11.02 25.26 -15.50
N SER A 228 -10.92 24.92 -16.76
CA SER A 228 -10.13 25.63 -17.75
C SER A 228 -10.89 26.88 -18.17
N LEU A 229 -10.43 28.02 -17.72
CA LEU A 229 -11.02 29.35 -18.06
C LEU A 229 -10.75 29.73 -19.52
N ASN A 230 -9.56 29.38 -19.99
CA ASN A 230 -9.05 29.61 -21.34
C ASN A 230 -7.81 28.70 -21.55
N PRO A 231 -7.16 28.66 -22.73
CA PRO A 231 -5.99 27.83 -23.00
C PRO A 231 -4.79 28.02 -22.08
N LYS A 232 -4.74 29.14 -21.32
CA LYS A 232 -3.61 29.49 -20.44
C LYS A 232 -3.92 29.25 -18.95
N TRP A 233 -5.17 29.36 -18.52
CA TRP A 233 -5.53 29.32 -17.10
C TRP A 233 -6.48 28.18 -16.78
N THR A 234 -6.09 27.35 -15.81
CA THR A 234 -6.95 26.34 -15.20
C THR A 234 -6.98 26.52 -13.69
N VAL A 235 -8.17 26.57 -13.11
CA VAL A 235 -8.40 26.54 -11.66
C VAL A 235 -8.82 25.13 -11.26
N MET A 236 -8.25 24.64 -10.18
CA MET A 236 -8.49 23.28 -9.68
C MET A 236 -8.93 23.34 -8.22
N GLY A 237 -9.83 22.43 -7.84
CA GLY A 237 -10.28 22.28 -6.45
C GLY A 237 -10.66 20.85 -6.13
N TYR A 238 -10.54 20.48 -4.86
CA TYR A 238 -11.11 19.25 -4.33
C TYR A 238 -11.63 19.44 -2.91
N ALA A 239 -12.60 18.61 -2.53
CA ALA A 239 -13.09 18.46 -1.16
C ALA A 239 -13.31 16.98 -0.86
N GLN A 240 -12.68 16.47 0.20
CA GLN A 240 -12.79 15.08 0.62
C GLN A 240 -13.94 14.91 1.62
N TYR A 241 -14.66 13.81 1.51
CA TYR A 241 -15.71 13.38 2.43
C TYR A 241 -15.46 11.98 3.01
N GLU A 242 -14.33 11.36 2.67
CA GLU A 242 -13.88 10.08 3.20
C GLU A 242 -12.42 10.19 3.68
N PHE A 243 -12.15 9.73 4.90
CA PHE A 243 -10.81 9.49 5.37
C PHE A 243 -10.40 8.03 5.10
N ARG A 244 -9.25 7.83 4.49
CA ARG A 244 -8.60 6.51 4.38
C ARG A 244 -7.20 6.58 4.97
N GLU A 245 -6.81 5.50 5.63
CA GLU A 245 -5.47 5.36 6.19
C GLU A 245 -4.47 4.93 5.11
N ALA A 246 -3.20 5.33 5.28
CA ALA A 246 -2.10 4.70 4.57
C ALA A 246 -1.99 3.23 5.01
N LYS A 247 -1.74 2.32 4.08
CA LYS A 247 -1.53 0.90 4.37
C LYS A 247 -0.06 0.65 4.67
N LEU A 248 0.24 0.36 5.92
CA LEU A 248 1.56 -0.06 6.36
C LEU A 248 1.74 -1.58 6.18
N PRO A 249 2.97 -2.08 6.04
CA PRO A 249 3.25 -3.49 6.14
C PRO A 249 2.70 -4.04 7.46
N ALA A 250 2.03 -5.18 7.38
CA ALA A 250 1.45 -5.79 8.57
C ALA A 250 2.56 -6.29 9.51
N ALA A 251 2.40 -6.08 10.81
CA ALA A 251 3.34 -6.54 11.83
C ALA A 251 3.62 -8.03 11.68
N GLY A 252 4.90 -8.42 11.77
CA GLY A 252 5.34 -9.79 11.56
C GLY A 252 5.27 -10.29 10.11
N SER A 253 4.88 -9.46 9.12
CA SER A 253 5.10 -9.79 7.71
C SER A 253 6.58 -9.63 7.35
N PHE A 254 7.01 -10.25 6.25
CA PHE A 254 8.43 -10.21 5.84
C PHE A 254 8.98 -8.80 5.62
N TRP A 255 8.13 -7.87 5.21
CA TRP A 255 8.50 -6.48 4.96
C TRP A 255 8.17 -5.54 6.12
N SER A 256 7.73 -6.08 7.26
CA SER A 256 7.50 -5.28 8.47
C SER A 256 8.81 -4.71 8.99
N VAL A 257 8.78 -3.44 9.32
CA VAL A 257 9.91 -2.71 9.94
C VAL A 257 9.55 -2.22 11.35
N ALA A 258 8.31 -2.51 11.80
CA ALA A 258 7.81 -2.13 13.11
C ALA A 258 6.67 -3.07 13.51
N ASP A 259 6.85 -3.80 14.60
CA ASP A 259 5.92 -4.83 15.03
C ASP A 259 4.81 -4.32 15.95
N PHE A 260 4.88 -3.05 16.33
CA PHE A 260 3.91 -2.34 17.19
C PHE A 260 2.99 -1.38 16.40
N LEU A 261 3.15 -1.29 15.08
CA LEU A 261 2.36 -0.40 14.20
C LEU A 261 1.67 -1.20 13.09
N GLY A 262 0.55 -0.67 12.60
CA GLY A 262 -0.18 -1.23 11.47
C GLY A 262 -1.02 -2.47 11.81
N PRO A 263 -1.54 -3.16 10.78
CA PRO A 263 -2.34 -4.34 10.96
C PRO A 263 -1.56 -5.47 11.64
N GLY A 264 -2.17 -6.15 12.60
CA GLY A 264 -1.54 -7.27 13.31
C GLY A 264 -0.63 -6.87 14.47
N ALA A 265 -0.34 -5.58 14.65
CA ALA A 265 0.41 -5.09 15.79
C ALA A 265 -0.37 -5.27 17.09
N GLU A 266 0.23 -5.92 18.11
CA GLU A 266 -0.46 -6.26 19.35
C GLU A 266 0.16 -5.58 20.57
N ARG A 267 1.48 -5.40 20.63
CA ARG A 267 2.15 -4.79 21.78
C ARG A 267 3.49 -4.17 21.41
N PHE A 268 3.99 -3.31 22.30
CA PHE A 268 5.34 -2.75 22.29
C PHE A 268 6.13 -3.34 23.46
N LEU A 269 7.31 -3.90 23.21
CA LEU A 269 8.14 -4.55 24.22
C LEU A 269 9.23 -3.61 24.75
N PHE A 270 9.47 -3.64 26.07
CA PHE A 270 10.62 -3.04 26.73
C PHE A 270 11.69 -4.09 27.05
N ALA A 271 11.28 -5.34 27.24
CA ALA A 271 12.12 -6.50 27.48
C ALA A 271 11.34 -7.78 27.07
N PRO A 272 11.99 -8.95 26.97
CA PRO A 272 11.31 -10.22 26.68
C PRO A 272 10.10 -10.44 27.58
N GLY A 273 8.93 -10.59 26.96
CA GLY A 273 7.66 -10.79 27.68
C GLY A 273 7.12 -9.59 28.46
N PHE A 274 7.84 -8.47 28.53
CA PHE A 274 7.41 -7.26 29.24
C PHE A 274 7.17 -6.11 28.26
N GLY A 275 5.94 -5.62 28.18
CA GLY A 275 5.55 -4.56 27.26
C GLY A 275 4.15 -4.01 27.53
N LEU A 276 3.74 -3.08 26.70
CA LEU A 276 2.40 -2.48 26.70
C LEU A 276 1.58 -3.02 25.53
N SER A 277 0.33 -3.35 25.80
CA SER A 277 -0.64 -3.69 24.75
C SER A 277 -0.98 -2.47 23.91
N ARG A 278 -1.14 -2.67 22.60
CA ARG A 278 -1.60 -1.62 21.69
C ARG A 278 -3.05 -1.26 21.98
N GLY A 279 -3.33 0.04 22.07
CA GLY A 279 -4.68 0.57 22.19
C GLY A 279 -5.38 0.70 20.82
N ASN A 280 -6.58 1.26 20.85
CA ASN A 280 -7.33 1.56 19.63
C ASN A 280 -6.69 2.73 18.86
N ASP A 281 -6.77 2.69 17.54
CA ASP A 281 -6.32 3.78 16.69
C ASP A 281 -7.22 5.00 16.84
N ILE A 282 -6.61 6.18 16.95
CA ILE A 282 -7.31 7.47 16.94
C ILE A 282 -7.33 7.97 15.49
N LYS A 283 -8.51 8.05 14.91
CA LYS A 283 -8.69 8.45 13.52
C LYS A 283 -9.22 9.89 13.42
N PRO A 284 -8.77 10.68 12.43
CA PRO A 284 -9.35 11.98 12.16
C PRO A 284 -10.78 11.85 11.59
N SER A 285 -11.45 13.00 11.46
CA SER A 285 -12.78 13.07 10.83
C SER A 285 -12.73 12.68 9.35
N ALA A 286 -13.84 12.15 8.83
CA ALA A 286 -13.95 11.76 7.43
C ALA A 286 -13.91 12.93 6.43
N GLY A 287 -14.27 14.13 6.86
CA GLY A 287 -14.33 15.33 6.03
C GLY A 287 -13.47 16.49 6.56
N GLY A 288 -13.52 17.62 5.84
CA GLY A 288 -12.79 18.83 6.21
C GLY A 288 -11.43 19.01 5.50
N GLN A 289 -11.06 18.08 4.64
CA GLN A 289 -9.85 18.17 3.81
C GLN A 289 -10.23 18.73 2.43
N TRP A 290 -9.60 19.82 2.03
CA TRP A 290 -9.85 20.45 0.74
C TRP A 290 -8.59 21.14 0.22
N GLY A 291 -8.57 21.44 -1.04
CA GLY A 291 -7.47 22.19 -1.67
C GLY A 291 -7.94 22.97 -2.87
N LEU A 292 -7.23 24.06 -3.13
CA LEU A 292 -7.39 24.90 -4.31
C LEU A 292 -6.03 25.10 -4.98
N GLY A 293 -6.03 25.14 -6.30
CA GLY A 293 -4.84 25.38 -7.10
C GLY A 293 -5.17 26.11 -8.39
N ALA A 294 -4.16 26.70 -8.99
CA ALA A 294 -4.25 27.29 -10.32
C ALA A 294 -3.00 26.93 -11.13
N ARG A 295 -3.18 26.75 -12.41
CA ARG A 295 -2.10 26.52 -13.38
C ARG A 295 -2.22 27.54 -14.51
N TYR A 296 -1.07 28.13 -14.82
CA TYR A 296 -0.88 29.06 -15.94
C TYR A 296 0.01 28.40 -17.00
#